data_d2859b26f612e38fc04865b1b1b6b72a
#
_entry.id   d2859b26f612e38fc04865b1b1b6b72a
#
_cell.length_a   1.000
_cell.length_b   1.000
_cell.length_c   1.000
_cell.angle_alpha   90.00
_cell.angle_beta   90.00
_cell.angle_gamma   90.00
#
_symmetry.space_group_name_H-M   'P 1'
#
loop_
_entity.id
_entity.type
_entity.pdbx_description
1 polymer ?
#
loop_
_entity_poly.entity_id
_entity_poly.type
_entity_poly.pdbx_seq_one_letter_code
_entity_poly.pdbx_strand_id
1 'polypeptide(L)'
;MMIESEKDMPDTDYEDPLFCGLFDRTITSIPQNVSKPAAAAIPAAANPGRWIEMPRMPIPTAESGVIECSGKLHVIGGYARQNVNSAFHQVYDPASGAWELKAPIPFACNHLSLAVVGGRIYSFGGFIEQNRCPHSKCFVYDADADVWESLPNLVRPRGAISAVAIDGLIHLVGGRDVRSLDWHEVFDPRTGKYRILEGMRGSTPTQPFAGQRCHMGVVVVDGQIHAVGGRKDSYDFNTGLHAVYSPKADSWSFRRPLPTPRSGVCSAYVGGKIVVFGGEAPGLVFAANEGYDPTTDQWETLAPMPVPRHGLHGATTAVIDGKVHVPGGAPITGGSVQSAYHDAFTLD
;
A
#
# COMPACT_ATOMS: atom_id res chain seq x y z
N MET A 1 -1.57 -45.42 8.23
CA MET A 1 -1.56 -44.81 9.56
C MET A 1 -2.01 -43.37 9.35
N MET A 2 -3.30 -43.14 9.56
CA MET A 2 -3.94 -41.83 9.40
C MET A 2 -3.51 -40.97 10.57
N ILE A 3 -3.19 -39.70 10.28
CA ILE A 3 -3.08 -38.67 11.31
C ILE A 3 -4.25 -37.73 11.08
N GLU A 4 -5.28 -37.89 11.87
CA GLU A 4 -6.29 -36.89 12.21
C GLU A 4 -5.58 -35.70 12.89
N SER A 5 -5.96 -34.49 12.58
CA SER A 5 -6.93 -33.64 13.25
C SER A 5 -6.87 -32.22 12.72
N GLU A 6 -7.85 -31.86 11.92
CA GLU A 6 -8.35 -30.49 11.88
C GLU A 6 -8.98 -30.24 13.26
N LYS A 7 -8.28 -29.52 14.12
CA LYS A 7 -8.88 -28.95 15.32
C LYS A 7 -9.30 -27.53 15.01
N ASP A 8 -10.61 -27.33 15.09
CA ASP A 8 -11.30 -26.05 15.20
C ASP A 8 -10.50 -25.07 16.05
N MET A 9 -9.97 -24.05 15.39
CA MET A 9 -9.52 -22.85 16.09
C MET A 9 -10.76 -22.02 16.38
N PRO A 10 -10.95 -21.56 17.62
CA PRO A 10 -12.11 -20.75 17.97
C PRO A 10 -12.08 -19.44 17.17
N ASP A 11 -13.25 -19.04 16.71
CA ASP A 11 -13.54 -17.73 16.14
C ASP A 11 -13.24 -16.69 17.25
N THR A 12 -11.99 -16.25 17.32
CA THR A 12 -11.61 -15.19 18.25
C THR A 12 -11.95 -13.86 17.61
N ASP A 13 -13.13 -13.35 17.95
CA ASP A 13 -13.47 -11.95 17.77
C ASP A 13 -12.45 -11.09 18.54
N TYR A 14 -11.40 -10.64 17.86
CA TYR A 14 -10.42 -9.69 18.41
C TYR A 14 -10.98 -8.25 18.50
N GLU A 15 -12.27 -8.12 18.71
CA GLU A 15 -12.95 -6.84 18.98
C GLU A 15 -12.94 -6.48 20.47
N ASP A 16 -12.03 -7.06 21.29
CA ASP A 16 -11.94 -6.71 22.71
C ASP A 16 -11.35 -5.27 22.84
N PRO A 17 -12.13 -4.31 23.35
CA PRO A 17 -11.66 -2.93 23.58
C PRO A 17 -10.43 -2.85 24.50
N LEU A 18 -10.17 -3.89 25.33
CA LEU A 18 -8.99 -4.00 26.19
C LEU A 18 -7.69 -4.16 25.38
N PHE A 19 -7.76 -4.70 24.16
CA PHE A 19 -6.57 -4.88 23.32
C PHE A 19 -6.06 -3.54 22.75
N CYS A 20 -6.96 -2.60 22.45
CA CYS A 20 -6.59 -1.26 22.00
C CYS A 20 -5.94 -0.40 23.08
N GLY A 21 -6.33 -0.58 24.35
CA GLY A 21 -5.81 0.20 25.49
C GLY A 21 -4.42 -0.19 25.98
N LEU A 22 -3.91 -1.38 25.61
CA LEU A 22 -2.61 -1.89 26.09
C LEU A 22 -1.38 -1.32 25.35
N PHE A 23 -1.57 -0.52 24.30
CA PHE A 23 -0.48 -0.05 23.43
C PHE A 23 -0.06 1.42 23.63
N ASP A 24 -0.55 2.10 24.67
CA ASP A 24 -0.16 3.47 24.98
C ASP A 24 1.10 3.55 25.87
N ARG A 25 2.11 2.72 25.56
CA ARG A 25 3.45 2.95 26.12
C ARG A 25 4.35 3.51 25.04
N THR A 26 4.43 4.83 25.01
CA THR A 26 5.49 5.62 24.40
C THR A 26 6.83 4.94 24.62
N ILE A 27 7.46 4.51 23.52
CA ILE A 27 8.90 4.22 23.54
C ILE A 27 9.59 5.58 23.63
N THR A 28 9.83 6.03 24.86
CA THR A 28 10.63 7.21 25.13
C THR A 28 12.10 6.86 24.93
N SER A 29 12.75 7.65 24.07
CA SER A 29 14.20 7.77 23.87
C SER A 29 14.94 6.57 23.27
N ILE A 30 15.01 6.54 21.94
CA ILE A 30 16.15 5.95 21.21
C ILE A 30 17.14 7.09 20.93
N PRO A 31 18.47 6.88 21.06
CA PRO A 31 19.47 7.93 20.86
C PRO A 31 19.37 8.57 19.47
N GLN A 32 19.27 9.88 19.41
CA GLN A 32 19.16 10.68 18.18
C GLN A 32 20.51 10.81 17.43
N ASN A 33 21.20 9.73 17.17
CA ASN A 33 22.45 9.77 16.38
C ASN A 33 22.47 8.64 15.35
N VAL A 34 21.44 8.56 14.50
CA VAL A 34 21.56 7.86 13.23
C VAL A 34 21.72 8.94 12.16
N SER A 35 22.94 9.14 11.69
CA SER A 35 23.19 9.95 10.50
C SER A 35 22.28 9.44 9.38
N LYS A 36 21.41 10.33 8.83
CA LYS A 36 20.59 10.02 7.65
C LYS A 36 21.54 9.47 6.58
N PRO A 37 21.33 8.28 6.06
CA PRO A 37 22.07 7.86 4.88
C PRO A 37 21.78 8.89 3.78
N ALA A 38 22.81 9.51 3.25
CA ALA A 38 22.67 10.38 2.09
C ALA A 38 22.04 9.55 0.97
N ALA A 39 20.99 10.09 0.34
CA ALA A 39 20.44 9.47 -0.86
C ALA A 39 21.56 9.25 -1.86
N ALA A 40 21.70 8.05 -2.39
CA ALA A 40 22.69 7.78 -3.43
C ALA A 40 22.37 8.69 -4.64
N ALA A 41 23.37 9.40 -5.13
CA ALA A 41 23.18 10.20 -6.35
C ALA A 41 22.88 9.25 -7.51
N ILE A 42 21.69 9.37 -8.08
CA ILE A 42 21.27 8.61 -9.27
C ILE A 42 21.11 9.56 -10.45
N PRO A 43 21.30 9.07 -11.69
CA PRO A 43 21.16 9.90 -12.88
C PRO A 43 19.73 10.42 -13.04
N ALA A 44 19.59 11.61 -13.59
CA ALA A 44 18.31 12.06 -14.10
C ALA A 44 17.91 11.23 -15.33
N ALA A 45 16.63 10.92 -15.45
CA ALA A 45 16.10 10.24 -16.62
C ALA A 45 16.26 11.13 -17.87
N ALA A 46 16.55 10.51 -19.02
CA ALA A 46 16.52 11.21 -20.31
C ALA A 46 15.11 11.72 -20.63
N ASN A 47 14.09 10.97 -20.25
CA ASN A 47 12.70 11.39 -20.22
C ASN A 47 12.17 11.31 -18.78
N PRO A 48 12.15 12.43 -18.02
CA PRO A 48 11.71 12.41 -16.63
C PRO A 48 10.20 12.25 -16.45
N GLY A 49 9.43 12.26 -17.55
CA GLY A 49 7.99 12.29 -17.50
C GLY A 49 7.43 13.65 -17.06
N ARG A 50 6.12 13.72 -16.90
CA ARG A 50 5.44 14.95 -16.49
C ARG A 50 4.21 14.67 -15.64
N TRP A 51 3.83 15.67 -14.84
CA TRP A 51 2.60 15.65 -14.05
C TRP A 51 1.50 16.46 -14.75
N ILE A 52 0.26 16.02 -14.59
CA ILE A 52 -0.95 16.63 -15.14
C ILE A 52 -1.92 16.84 -13.97
N GLU A 53 -2.38 18.07 -13.77
CA GLU A 53 -3.44 18.35 -12.80
C GLU A 53 -4.76 17.80 -13.33
N MET A 54 -5.47 17.06 -12.49
CA MET A 54 -6.74 16.42 -12.78
C MET A 54 -7.86 17.05 -11.93
N PRO A 55 -9.15 16.84 -12.27
CA PRO A 55 -10.26 17.29 -11.44
C PRO A 55 -10.13 16.83 -9.99
N ARG A 56 -10.21 17.76 -9.05
CA ARG A 56 -10.03 17.49 -7.62
C ARG A 56 -11.09 16.55 -7.08
N MET A 57 -10.71 15.78 -6.09
CA MET A 57 -11.63 14.92 -5.34
C MET A 57 -12.70 15.74 -4.61
N PRO A 58 -13.96 15.25 -4.55
CA PRO A 58 -15.02 15.93 -3.77
C PRO A 58 -14.74 15.90 -2.27
N ILE A 59 -14.16 14.81 -1.76
CA ILE A 59 -13.85 14.66 -0.33
C ILE A 59 -12.33 14.45 -0.20
N PRO A 60 -11.62 15.38 0.48
CA PRO A 60 -10.19 15.20 0.77
C PRO A 60 -9.98 13.92 1.58
N THR A 61 -9.02 13.08 1.18
CA THR A 61 -8.69 11.85 1.91
C THR A 61 -7.19 11.57 1.91
N ALA A 62 -6.74 10.86 2.95
CA ALA A 62 -5.40 10.27 3.02
C ALA A 62 -5.50 8.86 3.62
N GLU A 63 -4.50 8.03 3.46
CA GLU A 63 -4.45 6.66 3.97
C GLU A 63 -5.59 5.77 3.45
N SER A 64 -6.06 6.09 2.23
CA SER A 64 -7.13 5.39 1.52
C SER A 64 -6.56 4.26 0.66
N GLY A 65 -7.37 3.27 0.36
CA GLY A 65 -7.12 2.37 -0.75
C GLY A 65 -7.40 3.08 -2.08
N VAL A 66 -6.50 2.94 -3.04
CA VAL A 66 -6.63 3.51 -4.40
C VAL A 66 -6.39 2.40 -5.42
N ILE A 67 -7.31 2.24 -6.38
CA ILE A 67 -7.20 1.19 -7.39
C ILE A 67 -7.96 1.53 -8.68
N GLU A 68 -7.48 1.00 -9.80
CA GLU A 68 -8.24 0.99 -11.05
C GLU A 68 -9.16 -0.23 -11.10
N CYS A 69 -10.40 -0.03 -11.51
CA CYS A 69 -11.33 -1.11 -11.85
C CYS A 69 -12.26 -0.66 -12.97
N SER A 70 -12.33 -1.46 -14.03
CA SER A 70 -13.20 -1.22 -15.21
C SER A 70 -13.00 0.17 -15.83
N GLY A 71 -11.75 0.63 -15.94
CA GLY A 71 -11.38 1.92 -16.53
C GLY A 71 -11.64 3.13 -15.63
N LYS A 72 -12.02 2.92 -14.38
CA LYS A 72 -12.30 3.98 -13.41
C LYS A 72 -11.34 3.92 -12.23
N LEU A 73 -11.09 5.09 -11.64
CA LEU A 73 -10.28 5.25 -10.44
C LEU A 73 -11.18 5.18 -9.21
N HIS A 74 -10.91 4.23 -8.31
CA HIS A 74 -11.62 4.07 -7.05
C HIS A 74 -10.75 4.49 -5.87
N VAL A 75 -11.31 5.31 -4.97
CA VAL A 75 -10.69 5.76 -3.71
C VAL A 75 -11.61 5.39 -2.56
N ILE A 76 -11.13 4.52 -1.67
CA ILE A 76 -11.97 3.86 -0.67
C ILE A 76 -11.40 4.01 0.72
N GLY A 77 -12.22 4.39 1.70
CA GLY A 77 -11.85 4.50 3.10
C GLY A 77 -10.85 5.62 3.41
N GLY A 78 -9.91 5.37 4.31
CA GLY A 78 -8.90 6.33 4.74
C GLY A 78 -9.37 7.32 5.80
N TYR A 79 -8.66 8.45 5.91
CA TYR A 79 -9.09 9.59 6.74
C TYR A 79 -9.72 10.65 5.86
N ALA A 80 -10.92 11.12 6.22
CA ALA A 80 -11.59 12.20 5.50
C ALA A 80 -11.63 13.51 6.31
N ARG A 81 -11.32 13.46 7.58
CA ARG A 81 -11.23 14.64 8.47
C ARG A 81 -10.30 14.33 9.63
N GLN A 82 -9.14 14.98 9.67
CA GLN A 82 -8.09 14.66 10.65
C GLN A 82 -7.80 13.14 10.62
N ASN A 83 -7.78 12.48 11.77
CA ASN A 83 -7.57 11.02 11.86
C ASN A 83 -8.88 10.24 12.04
N VAL A 84 -10.01 10.78 11.54
CA VAL A 84 -11.29 10.09 11.60
C VAL A 84 -11.43 9.16 10.41
N ASN A 85 -11.67 7.89 10.69
CA ASN A 85 -11.89 6.87 9.67
C ASN A 85 -13.07 7.21 8.78
N SER A 86 -12.93 6.91 7.53
CA SER A 86 -13.94 7.12 6.50
C SER A 86 -14.39 5.79 5.90
N ALA A 87 -15.66 5.73 5.53
CA ALA A 87 -16.21 4.68 4.70
C ALA A 87 -16.47 5.15 3.26
N PHE A 88 -16.09 6.36 2.91
CA PHE A 88 -16.39 6.91 1.58
C PHE A 88 -15.76 6.07 0.47
N HIS A 89 -16.52 5.92 -0.60
CA HIS A 89 -16.10 5.35 -1.86
C HIS A 89 -16.30 6.40 -2.95
N GLN A 90 -15.21 6.99 -3.41
CA GLN A 90 -15.19 8.02 -4.43
C GLN A 90 -14.67 7.41 -5.73
N VAL A 91 -15.34 7.67 -6.84
CA VAL A 91 -14.98 7.11 -8.14
C VAL A 91 -14.80 8.23 -9.15
N TYR A 92 -13.67 8.24 -9.84
CA TYR A 92 -13.40 9.14 -10.95
C TYR A 92 -13.53 8.39 -12.27
N ASP A 93 -14.30 8.97 -13.17
CA ASP A 93 -14.45 8.48 -14.53
C ASP A 93 -13.63 9.36 -15.48
N PRO A 94 -12.53 8.86 -16.05
CA PRO A 94 -11.70 9.64 -16.97
C PRO A 94 -12.43 10.06 -18.24
N ALA A 95 -13.43 9.30 -18.69
CA ALA A 95 -14.17 9.61 -19.91
C ALA A 95 -15.05 10.86 -19.76
N SER A 96 -15.65 11.06 -18.60
CA SER A 96 -16.46 12.25 -18.28
C SER A 96 -15.67 13.34 -17.56
N GLY A 97 -14.51 13.02 -16.97
CA GLY A 97 -13.74 13.91 -16.11
C GLY A 97 -14.42 14.20 -14.77
N ALA A 98 -15.37 13.39 -14.35
CA ALA A 98 -16.21 13.64 -13.16
C ALA A 98 -15.95 12.63 -12.04
N TRP A 99 -16.18 13.09 -10.80
CA TRP A 99 -16.21 12.27 -9.60
C TRP A 99 -17.64 11.97 -9.18
N GLU A 100 -17.89 10.77 -8.70
CA GLU A 100 -19.14 10.34 -8.09
C GLU A 100 -18.90 9.61 -6.77
N LEU A 101 -19.92 9.53 -5.91
CA LEU A 101 -19.90 8.70 -4.71
C LEU A 101 -20.64 7.40 -4.99
N LYS A 102 -20.08 6.30 -4.55
CA LYS A 102 -20.65 4.95 -4.64
C LYS A 102 -20.98 4.41 -3.24
N ALA A 103 -21.58 3.23 -3.20
CA ALA A 103 -21.88 2.54 -1.95
C ALA A 103 -20.65 2.53 -1.04
N PRO A 104 -20.74 3.06 0.19
CA PRO A 104 -19.62 3.12 1.12
C PRO A 104 -19.19 1.71 1.53
N ILE A 105 -17.88 1.54 1.83
CA ILE A 105 -17.41 0.28 2.39
C ILE A 105 -18.09 0.03 3.74
N PRO A 106 -18.55 -1.21 4.05
CA PRO A 106 -19.37 -1.48 5.23
C PRO A 106 -18.69 -1.21 6.57
N PHE A 107 -17.36 -1.07 6.58
CA PHE A 107 -16.57 -0.83 7.78
C PHE A 107 -15.58 0.32 7.55
N ALA A 108 -15.80 1.44 8.25
CA ALA A 108 -14.92 2.61 8.16
C ALA A 108 -13.54 2.30 8.72
N CYS A 109 -12.52 2.39 7.89
CA CYS A 109 -11.14 2.09 8.27
C CYS A 109 -10.15 2.88 7.42
N ASN A 110 -8.90 2.87 7.86
CA ASN A 110 -7.76 3.48 7.19
C ASN A 110 -6.70 2.41 6.89
N HIS A 111 -5.74 2.70 6.00
CA HIS A 111 -4.66 1.79 5.64
C HIS A 111 -5.14 0.40 5.16
N LEU A 112 -6.33 0.35 4.57
CA LEU A 112 -6.85 -0.86 3.92
C LEU A 112 -6.08 -1.11 2.62
N SER A 113 -6.04 -2.36 2.18
CA SER A 113 -5.40 -2.71 0.92
C SER A 113 -6.42 -3.23 -0.09
N LEU A 114 -6.22 -2.92 -1.36
CA LEU A 114 -7.13 -3.27 -2.43
C LEU A 114 -6.45 -4.13 -3.50
N ALA A 115 -7.22 -5.02 -4.12
CA ALA A 115 -6.83 -5.73 -5.33
C ALA A 115 -8.06 -5.92 -6.25
N VAL A 116 -7.82 -6.08 -7.55
CA VAL A 116 -8.88 -6.36 -8.51
C VAL A 116 -8.69 -7.74 -9.12
N VAL A 117 -9.75 -8.55 -9.11
CA VAL A 117 -9.82 -9.83 -9.79
C VAL A 117 -11.20 -9.96 -10.42
N GLY A 118 -11.24 -10.28 -11.72
CA GLY A 118 -12.49 -10.49 -12.44
C GLY A 118 -13.46 -9.30 -12.43
N GLY A 119 -12.92 -8.07 -12.48
CA GLY A 119 -13.74 -6.84 -12.46
C GLY A 119 -14.34 -6.50 -11.10
N ARG A 120 -13.95 -7.19 -10.03
CA ARG A 120 -14.41 -6.92 -8.65
C ARG A 120 -13.25 -6.40 -7.80
N ILE A 121 -13.53 -5.44 -6.89
CA ILE A 121 -12.55 -4.86 -5.97
C ILE A 121 -12.61 -5.62 -4.65
N TYR A 122 -11.48 -6.17 -4.23
CA TYR A 122 -11.30 -6.88 -2.96
C TYR A 122 -10.58 -5.97 -1.98
N SER A 123 -11.11 -5.83 -0.75
CA SER A 123 -10.55 -5.02 0.33
C SER A 123 -10.12 -5.90 1.50
N PHE A 124 -8.93 -5.65 2.03
CA PHE A 124 -8.33 -6.46 3.09
C PHE A 124 -7.82 -5.62 4.23
N GLY A 125 -8.22 -5.93 5.46
CA GLY A 125 -7.71 -5.38 6.70
C GLY A 125 -7.72 -3.86 6.76
N GLY A 126 -6.84 -3.31 7.55
CA GLY A 126 -6.74 -1.88 7.85
C GLY A 126 -6.67 -1.64 9.35
N PHE A 127 -6.80 -0.37 9.74
CA PHE A 127 -6.88 0.03 11.14
C PHE A 127 -8.17 0.79 11.42
N ILE A 128 -8.67 0.65 12.64
CA ILE A 128 -9.53 1.63 13.30
C ILE A 128 -8.64 2.46 14.22
N GLU A 129 -8.88 3.76 14.35
CA GLU A 129 -7.97 4.72 14.96
C GLU A 129 -6.67 4.93 14.14
N GLN A 130 -5.91 5.96 14.50
CA GLN A 130 -4.71 6.34 13.75
C GLN A 130 -3.63 5.25 13.81
N ASN A 131 -3.53 4.42 12.75
CA ASN A 131 -2.49 3.40 12.60
C ASN A 131 -2.40 2.46 13.83
N ARG A 132 -3.54 2.26 14.50
CA ARG A 132 -3.73 1.42 15.69
C ARG A 132 -4.93 0.50 15.48
N CYS A 133 -5.13 -0.44 16.36
CA CYS A 133 -6.25 -1.37 16.32
C CYS A 133 -6.45 -2.01 14.93
N PRO A 134 -5.56 -2.90 14.51
CA PRO A 134 -5.70 -3.63 13.26
C PRO A 134 -6.95 -4.51 13.29
N HIS A 135 -7.63 -4.63 12.15
CA HIS A 135 -8.78 -5.53 12.00
C HIS A 135 -8.56 -6.56 10.90
N SER A 136 -9.37 -7.62 10.92
CA SER A 136 -9.31 -8.72 9.95
C SER A 136 -10.40 -8.65 8.87
N LYS A 137 -11.35 -7.72 8.96
CA LYS A 137 -12.51 -7.66 8.05
C LYS A 137 -12.06 -7.48 6.61
N CYS A 138 -12.71 -8.24 5.72
CA CYS A 138 -12.47 -8.21 4.28
C CYS A 138 -13.81 -8.10 3.55
N PHE A 139 -13.79 -7.42 2.41
CA PHE A 139 -14.99 -7.19 1.60
C PHE A 139 -14.67 -7.32 0.12
N VAL A 140 -15.69 -7.59 -0.68
CA VAL A 140 -15.62 -7.49 -2.13
C VAL A 140 -16.71 -6.55 -2.63
N TYR A 141 -16.35 -5.68 -3.56
CA TYR A 141 -17.23 -4.73 -4.22
C TYR A 141 -17.53 -5.18 -5.65
N ASP A 142 -18.80 -5.21 -5.99
CA ASP A 142 -19.30 -5.40 -7.33
C ASP A 142 -19.62 -4.03 -7.93
N ALA A 143 -18.85 -3.63 -8.93
CA ALA A 143 -18.96 -2.29 -9.52
C ALA A 143 -20.23 -2.11 -10.36
N ASP A 144 -20.74 -3.18 -10.95
CA ASP A 144 -21.96 -3.14 -11.77
C ASP A 144 -23.22 -3.02 -10.90
N ALA A 145 -23.23 -3.73 -9.77
CA ALA A 145 -24.35 -3.73 -8.83
C ALA A 145 -24.28 -2.59 -7.79
N ASP A 146 -23.14 -1.93 -7.63
CA ASP A 146 -22.83 -0.95 -6.58
C ASP A 146 -23.07 -1.49 -5.17
N VAL A 147 -22.61 -2.70 -4.89
CA VAL A 147 -22.79 -3.36 -3.59
C VAL A 147 -21.50 -3.98 -3.05
N TRP A 148 -21.41 -4.02 -1.72
CA TRP A 148 -20.35 -4.70 -0.97
C TRP A 148 -20.86 -6.00 -0.37
N GLU A 149 -20.06 -7.04 -0.41
CA GLU A 149 -20.27 -8.32 0.25
C GLU A 149 -19.12 -8.61 1.21
N SER A 150 -19.41 -9.27 2.34
CA SER A 150 -18.37 -9.71 3.28
C SER A 150 -17.62 -10.92 2.75
N LEU A 151 -16.33 -10.95 3.02
CA LEU A 151 -15.43 -12.08 2.74
C LEU A 151 -14.98 -12.75 4.04
N PRO A 152 -14.42 -13.96 3.98
CA PRO A 152 -13.69 -14.54 5.10
C PRO A 152 -12.61 -13.58 5.62
N ASN A 153 -12.52 -13.45 6.94
CA ASN A 153 -11.56 -12.58 7.60
C ASN A 153 -10.10 -12.98 7.29
N LEU A 154 -9.18 -12.01 7.38
CA LEU A 154 -7.75 -12.30 7.37
C LEU A 154 -7.38 -13.31 8.47
N VAL A 155 -6.45 -14.20 8.17
CA VAL A 155 -5.87 -15.13 9.16
C VAL A 155 -5.24 -14.38 10.34
N ARG A 156 -4.67 -13.20 10.07
CA ARG A 156 -4.08 -12.32 11.07
C ARG A 156 -4.50 -10.87 10.84
N PRO A 157 -5.15 -10.22 11.84
CA PRO A 157 -5.54 -8.81 11.75
C PRO A 157 -4.32 -7.93 11.49
N ARG A 158 -4.38 -7.06 10.48
CA ARG A 158 -3.31 -6.11 10.17
C ARG A 158 -3.76 -5.03 9.18
N GLY A 159 -3.08 -3.89 9.21
CA GLY A 159 -3.23 -2.82 8.23
C GLY A 159 -1.93 -2.48 7.53
N ALA A 160 -1.96 -1.52 6.61
CA ALA A 160 -0.83 -1.15 5.76
C ALA A 160 -0.19 -2.37 5.07
N ILE A 161 -1.03 -3.33 4.70
CA ILE A 161 -0.73 -4.48 3.87
C ILE A 161 -0.51 -3.98 2.45
N SER A 162 0.17 -4.75 1.64
CA SER A 162 0.19 -4.56 0.19
C SER A 162 -0.49 -5.75 -0.48
N ALA A 163 -1.57 -5.48 -1.24
CA ALA A 163 -2.30 -6.50 -1.98
C ALA A 163 -2.07 -6.37 -3.48
N VAL A 164 -1.77 -7.46 -4.16
CA VAL A 164 -1.63 -7.53 -5.61
C VAL A 164 -2.22 -8.82 -6.15
N ALA A 165 -2.76 -8.78 -7.35
CA ALA A 165 -3.33 -9.95 -8.01
C ALA A 165 -2.35 -10.56 -9.03
N ILE A 166 -2.17 -11.89 -8.99
CA ILE A 166 -1.44 -12.68 -9.99
C ILE A 166 -2.25 -13.93 -10.29
N ASP A 167 -2.53 -14.19 -11.56
CA ASP A 167 -3.23 -15.40 -12.04
C ASP A 167 -4.57 -15.64 -11.29
N GLY A 168 -5.31 -14.57 -10.97
CA GLY A 168 -6.58 -14.64 -10.28
C GLY A 168 -6.49 -14.92 -8.78
N LEU A 169 -5.31 -14.99 -8.22
CA LEU A 169 -5.03 -15.07 -6.78
C LEU A 169 -4.59 -13.72 -6.24
N ILE A 170 -4.94 -13.40 -5.00
CA ILE A 170 -4.57 -12.13 -4.36
C ILE A 170 -3.50 -12.37 -3.31
N HIS A 171 -2.30 -11.86 -3.55
CA HIS A 171 -1.18 -11.91 -2.64
C HIS A 171 -1.24 -10.73 -1.67
N LEU A 172 -1.10 -11.01 -0.37
CA LEU A 172 -1.15 -10.05 0.73
C LEU A 172 0.21 -10.07 1.44
N VAL A 173 0.98 -9.01 1.26
CA VAL A 173 2.40 -8.95 1.65
C VAL A 173 2.62 -7.94 2.76
N GLY A 174 3.36 -8.33 3.80
CA GLY A 174 3.76 -7.47 4.91
C GLY A 174 2.58 -6.94 5.71
N GLY A 175 2.66 -5.65 6.01
CA GLY A 175 1.68 -4.97 6.85
C GLY A 175 2.12 -4.92 8.32
N ARG A 176 1.21 -4.48 9.15
CA ARG A 176 1.47 -4.27 10.58
C ARG A 176 0.25 -4.69 11.42
N ASP A 177 0.52 -5.40 12.49
CA ASP A 177 -0.38 -5.50 13.64
C ASP A 177 0.11 -4.55 14.75
N VAL A 178 0.74 -5.05 15.78
CA VAL A 178 1.51 -4.28 16.77
C VAL A 178 2.87 -3.87 16.21
N ARG A 179 3.46 -4.74 15.38
CA ARG A 179 4.75 -4.59 14.74
C ARG A 179 4.65 -4.87 13.25
N SER A 180 5.60 -4.36 12.51
CA SER A 180 5.74 -4.68 11.09
C SER A 180 6.03 -6.17 10.88
N LEU A 181 5.45 -6.73 9.84
CA LEU A 181 5.46 -8.16 9.55
C LEU A 181 6.19 -8.45 8.24
N ASP A 182 6.79 -9.63 8.17
CA ASP A 182 7.26 -10.26 6.94
C ASP A 182 6.22 -11.25 6.37
N TRP A 183 5.01 -11.21 6.87
CA TRP A 183 3.93 -12.14 6.56
C TRP A 183 3.52 -12.05 5.11
N HIS A 184 3.40 -13.22 4.47
CA HIS A 184 2.90 -13.33 3.11
C HIS A 184 1.86 -14.44 3.05
N GLU A 185 0.67 -14.11 2.62
CA GLU A 185 -0.40 -15.05 2.36
C GLU A 185 -1.06 -14.75 1.02
N VAL A 186 -1.73 -15.74 0.47
CA VAL A 186 -2.50 -15.61 -0.75
C VAL A 186 -3.95 -16.00 -0.49
N PHE A 187 -4.88 -15.18 -0.97
CA PHE A 187 -6.32 -15.43 -0.97
C PHE A 187 -6.78 -15.91 -2.35
N ASP A 188 -7.55 -16.99 -2.38
CA ASP A 188 -8.20 -17.46 -3.61
C ASP A 188 -9.66 -17.01 -3.64
N PRO A 189 -10.03 -16.03 -4.49
CA PRO A 189 -11.40 -15.53 -4.59
C PRO A 189 -12.45 -16.57 -4.97
N ARG A 190 -12.04 -17.65 -5.66
CA ARG A 190 -12.95 -18.71 -6.10
C ARG A 190 -13.37 -19.64 -4.96
N THR A 191 -12.51 -19.81 -3.98
CA THR A 191 -12.72 -20.74 -2.86
C THR A 191 -12.94 -20.05 -1.52
N GLY A 192 -12.61 -18.75 -1.43
CA GLY A 192 -12.62 -17.98 -0.19
C GLY A 192 -11.55 -18.42 0.81
N LYS A 193 -10.52 -19.14 0.39
CA LYS A 193 -9.49 -19.70 1.28
C LYS A 193 -8.19 -18.92 1.22
N TYR A 194 -7.49 -18.90 2.37
CA TYR A 194 -6.15 -18.37 2.52
C TYR A 194 -5.11 -19.49 2.53
N ARG A 195 -3.91 -19.20 2.03
CA ARG A 195 -2.73 -20.06 2.14
C ARG A 195 -1.52 -19.20 2.49
N ILE A 196 -0.75 -19.62 3.47
CA ILE A 196 0.50 -18.95 3.88
C ILE A 196 1.61 -19.36 2.91
N LEU A 197 2.40 -18.38 2.51
CA LEU A 197 3.53 -18.48 1.61
C LEU A 197 4.84 -18.10 2.31
N GLU A 198 5.98 -18.25 1.62
CA GLU A 198 7.27 -17.81 2.15
C GLU A 198 7.25 -16.32 2.46
N GLY A 199 7.57 -15.98 3.70
CA GLY A 199 7.57 -14.62 4.22
C GLY A 199 8.67 -13.77 3.60
N MET A 200 8.43 -12.46 3.55
CA MET A 200 9.38 -11.48 3.02
C MET A 200 10.56 -11.30 4.00
N ARG A 201 11.48 -12.26 4.01
CA ARG A 201 12.68 -12.20 4.84
C ARG A 201 13.73 -11.32 4.18
N GLY A 202 14.48 -10.61 4.98
CA GLY A 202 15.58 -9.79 4.50
C GLY A 202 16.28 -9.13 5.67
N SER A 203 17.60 -8.98 5.56
CA SER A 203 18.40 -8.21 6.49
C SER A 203 19.55 -7.55 5.75
N THR A 204 19.94 -6.38 6.22
CA THR A 204 21.21 -5.76 5.84
C THR A 204 22.08 -5.64 7.08
N PRO A 205 23.39 -5.43 6.97
CA PRO A 205 24.27 -5.23 8.13
C PRO A 205 23.81 -4.10 9.05
N THR A 206 23.12 -3.08 8.50
CA THR A 206 22.63 -1.91 9.22
C THR A 206 21.16 -2.00 9.58
N GLN A 207 20.40 -2.93 8.97
CA GLN A 207 18.97 -3.12 9.18
C GLN A 207 18.64 -4.62 9.28
N PRO A 208 18.97 -5.27 10.41
CA PRO A 208 18.49 -6.62 10.67
C PRO A 208 16.96 -6.59 10.73
N PHE A 209 16.29 -7.58 10.12
CA PHE A 209 14.83 -7.64 9.97
C PHE A 209 14.20 -6.62 9.00
N ALA A 210 14.96 -6.13 8.01
CA ALA A 210 14.43 -5.20 7.00
C ALA A 210 13.26 -5.80 6.17
N GLY A 211 13.11 -7.11 6.14
CA GLY A 211 11.98 -7.80 5.54
C GLY A 211 10.65 -7.52 6.23
N GLN A 212 10.65 -7.32 7.55
CA GLN A 212 9.45 -6.96 8.31
C GLN A 212 9.06 -5.51 8.03
N ARG A 213 8.10 -5.30 7.12
CA ARG A 213 7.77 -3.96 6.62
C ARG A 213 6.28 -3.74 6.42
N CYS A 214 5.90 -2.48 6.56
CA CYS A 214 4.60 -1.96 6.19
C CYS A 214 4.78 -0.67 5.36
N HIS A 215 3.71 -0.13 4.80
CA HIS A 215 3.71 1.13 4.03
C HIS A 215 4.66 1.11 2.82
N MET A 216 4.80 -0.05 2.19
CA MET A 216 5.61 -0.28 0.99
C MET A 216 4.86 0.11 -0.28
N GLY A 217 5.60 0.43 -1.35
CA GLY A 217 5.10 0.32 -2.71
C GLY A 217 5.21 -1.14 -3.20
N VAL A 218 4.14 -1.66 -3.80
CA VAL A 218 4.16 -3.01 -4.36
C VAL A 218 3.52 -3.01 -5.74
N VAL A 219 4.16 -3.65 -6.70
CA VAL A 219 3.69 -3.80 -8.08
C VAL A 219 3.98 -5.19 -8.61
N VAL A 220 3.26 -5.60 -9.64
CA VAL A 220 3.53 -6.85 -10.38
C VAL A 220 4.22 -6.51 -11.69
N VAL A 221 5.35 -7.16 -11.95
CA VAL A 221 6.08 -7.10 -13.23
C VAL A 221 6.42 -8.51 -13.64
N ASP A 222 6.04 -8.90 -14.85
CA ASP A 222 6.31 -10.23 -15.43
C ASP A 222 5.94 -11.39 -14.49
N GLY A 223 4.78 -11.28 -13.81
CA GLY A 223 4.27 -12.28 -12.88
C GLY A 223 5.06 -12.39 -11.57
N GLN A 224 5.93 -11.42 -11.26
CA GLN A 224 6.67 -11.32 -10.01
C GLN A 224 6.18 -10.11 -9.19
N ILE A 225 6.22 -10.21 -7.86
CA ILE A 225 5.86 -9.12 -6.95
C ILE A 225 7.13 -8.34 -6.59
N HIS A 226 7.16 -7.06 -6.90
CA HIS A 226 8.19 -6.13 -6.47
C HIS A 226 7.70 -5.33 -5.27
N ALA A 227 8.35 -5.47 -4.12
CA ALA A 227 8.05 -4.76 -2.87
C ALA A 227 9.18 -3.78 -2.54
N VAL A 228 8.90 -2.48 -2.60
CA VAL A 228 9.90 -1.41 -2.59
C VAL A 228 9.70 -0.45 -1.42
N GLY A 229 10.77 -0.09 -0.73
CA GLY A 229 10.72 0.87 0.36
C GLY A 229 9.94 0.36 1.58
N GLY A 230 9.22 1.25 2.23
CA GLY A 230 8.47 0.96 3.44
C GLY A 230 9.27 1.18 4.71
N ARG A 231 8.71 0.76 5.84
CA ARG A 231 9.32 0.96 7.17
C ARG A 231 9.11 -0.23 8.08
N LYS A 232 10.02 -0.36 9.05
CA LYS A 232 9.83 -1.24 10.20
C LYS A 232 9.31 -0.43 11.39
N ASP A 233 8.06 -0.66 11.76
CA ASP A 233 7.34 -0.09 12.92
C ASP A 233 7.15 1.44 12.86
N SER A 234 8.21 2.24 12.67
CA SER A 234 8.20 3.71 12.61
C SER A 234 8.91 4.23 11.36
N TYR A 235 8.55 5.43 10.90
CA TYR A 235 9.23 6.12 9.79
C TYR A 235 10.67 6.54 10.12
N ASP A 236 11.10 6.45 11.38
CA ASP A 236 12.53 6.53 11.74
C ASP A 236 13.34 5.37 11.17
N PHE A 237 12.67 4.25 10.86
CA PHE A 237 13.26 3.04 10.30
C PHE A 237 12.80 2.79 8.86
N ASN A 238 12.75 3.84 8.07
CA ASN A 238 12.54 3.73 6.63
C ASN A 238 13.66 2.95 5.97
N THR A 239 13.30 2.14 4.98
CA THR A 239 14.25 1.33 4.21
C THR A 239 14.10 1.59 2.72
N GLY A 240 15.21 1.41 1.98
CA GLY A 240 15.20 1.34 0.52
C GLY A 240 15.09 -0.10 0.00
N LEU A 241 14.88 -1.10 0.84
CA LEU A 241 14.89 -2.50 0.43
C LEU A 241 13.92 -2.74 -0.75
N HIS A 242 14.44 -3.37 -1.81
CA HIS A 242 13.67 -3.81 -2.96
C HIS A 242 13.70 -5.34 -3.00
N ALA A 243 12.61 -5.97 -2.60
CA ALA A 243 12.45 -7.42 -2.58
C ALA A 243 11.54 -7.85 -3.73
N VAL A 244 11.86 -9.00 -4.34
CA VAL A 244 11.12 -9.56 -5.47
C VAL A 244 10.72 -10.99 -5.15
N TYR A 245 9.41 -11.27 -5.20
CA TYR A 245 8.85 -12.59 -4.98
C TYR A 245 8.55 -13.28 -6.31
N SER A 246 8.98 -14.52 -6.41
CA SER A 246 8.63 -15.42 -7.52
C SER A 246 7.57 -16.43 -7.07
N PRO A 247 6.32 -16.36 -7.56
CA PRO A 247 5.29 -17.35 -7.22
C PRO A 247 5.68 -18.77 -7.63
N LYS A 248 6.42 -18.89 -8.74
CA LYS A 248 6.87 -20.20 -9.25
C LYS A 248 7.84 -20.91 -8.32
N ALA A 249 8.69 -20.16 -7.61
CA ALA A 249 9.71 -20.69 -6.71
C ALA A 249 9.31 -20.61 -5.22
N ASP A 250 8.19 -19.93 -4.91
CA ASP A 250 7.79 -19.54 -3.54
C ASP A 250 8.97 -18.97 -2.76
N SER A 251 9.65 -17.97 -3.33
CA SER A 251 10.87 -17.40 -2.74
C SER A 251 11.07 -15.94 -3.06
N TRP A 252 11.78 -15.26 -2.17
CA TRP A 252 12.15 -13.85 -2.28
C TRP A 252 13.61 -13.70 -2.69
N SER A 253 13.88 -12.74 -3.57
CA SER A 253 15.22 -12.27 -3.95
C SER A 253 15.27 -10.74 -3.82
N PHE A 254 16.46 -10.16 -4.00
CA PHE A 254 16.65 -8.71 -3.83
C PHE A 254 17.16 -8.07 -5.11
N ARG A 255 16.83 -6.81 -5.28
CA ARG A 255 17.27 -5.94 -6.37
C ARG A 255 17.92 -4.70 -5.80
N ARG A 256 18.45 -3.87 -6.69
CA ARG A 256 19.03 -2.57 -6.31
C ARG A 256 18.01 -1.77 -5.47
N PRO A 257 18.41 -1.34 -4.27
CA PRO A 257 17.47 -0.68 -3.35
C PRO A 257 17.02 0.68 -3.87
N LEU A 258 15.83 1.10 -3.45
CA LEU A 258 15.30 2.46 -3.65
C LEU A 258 16.31 3.49 -3.13
N PRO A 259 16.76 4.44 -3.97
CA PRO A 259 17.84 5.37 -3.61
C PRO A 259 17.51 6.31 -2.46
N THR A 260 16.23 6.72 -2.36
CA THR A 260 15.73 7.54 -1.24
C THR A 260 14.86 6.68 -0.34
N PRO A 261 15.39 6.10 0.78
CA PRO A 261 14.62 5.28 1.70
C PRO A 261 13.43 6.04 2.29
N ARG A 262 12.20 5.55 2.09
CA ARG A 262 10.96 6.19 2.54
C ARG A 262 9.80 5.21 2.61
N SER A 263 8.75 5.60 3.32
CA SER A 263 7.51 4.82 3.48
C SER A 263 6.28 5.68 3.22
N GLY A 264 5.10 5.07 3.16
CA GLY A 264 3.88 5.77 2.74
C GLY A 264 3.93 6.19 1.28
N VAL A 265 4.69 5.45 0.49
CA VAL A 265 4.94 5.69 -0.93
C VAL A 265 3.80 5.19 -1.79
N CYS A 266 3.67 5.78 -2.96
CA CYS A 266 2.89 5.25 -4.06
C CYS A 266 3.81 4.55 -5.07
N SER A 267 3.33 3.50 -5.72
CA SER A 267 4.09 2.82 -6.77
C SER A 267 3.18 2.32 -7.89
N ALA A 268 3.70 2.34 -9.12
CA ALA A 268 3.01 1.82 -10.28
C ALA A 268 4.01 1.23 -11.28
N TYR A 269 3.55 0.33 -12.13
CA TYR A 269 4.30 -0.12 -13.29
C TYR A 269 3.72 0.54 -14.55
N VAL A 270 4.50 1.40 -15.17
CA VAL A 270 4.09 2.18 -16.35
C VAL A 270 5.27 2.44 -17.26
N GLY A 271 5.07 2.37 -18.57
CA GLY A 271 6.12 2.62 -19.56
C GLY A 271 7.36 1.74 -19.40
N GLY A 272 7.21 0.50 -18.94
CA GLY A 272 8.31 -0.43 -18.70
C GLY A 272 9.11 -0.16 -17.42
N LYS A 273 8.66 0.75 -16.54
CA LYS A 273 9.34 1.10 -15.29
C LYS A 273 8.44 0.96 -14.09
N ILE A 274 9.03 0.62 -12.94
CA ILE A 274 8.40 0.77 -11.65
C ILE A 274 8.67 2.21 -11.19
N VAL A 275 7.64 3.03 -11.11
CA VAL A 275 7.73 4.38 -10.56
C VAL A 275 7.35 4.37 -9.09
N VAL A 276 8.15 5.06 -8.25
CA VAL A 276 7.91 5.19 -6.80
C VAL A 276 7.98 6.66 -6.43
N PHE A 277 6.90 7.19 -5.90
CA PHE A 277 6.80 8.62 -5.61
C PHE A 277 6.13 8.93 -4.28
N GLY A 278 6.36 10.16 -3.79
CA GLY A 278 5.87 10.61 -2.50
C GLY A 278 6.49 9.87 -1.32
N GLY A 279 5.76 9.82 -0.24
CA GLY A 279 6.16 9.18 1.00
C GLY A 279 6.64 10.14 2.07
N GLU A 280 6.99 9.60 3.23
CA GLU A 280 7.35 10.38 4.41
C GLU A 280 8.60 9.85 5.13
N ALA A 281 9.22 10.75 5.88
CA ALA A 281 10.25 10.49 6.91
C ALA A 281 10.00 11.45 8.09
N PRO A 282 10.71 11.33 9.22
CA PRO A 282 10.52 12.25 10.34
C PRO A 282 10.60 13.72 9.92
N GLY A 283 9.47 14.45 10.06
CA GLY A 283 9.35 15.86 9.72
C GLY A 283 9.49 16.20 8.22
N LEU A 284 9.38 15.23 7.32
CA LEU A 284 9.56 15.42 5.90
C LEU A 284 8.54 14.62 5.09
N VAL A 285 7.91 15.25 4.11
CA VAL A 285 7.12 14.62 3.06
C VAL A 285 7.85 14.80 1.74
N PHE A 286 8.01 13.73 0.98
CA PHE A 286 8.82 13.72 -0.22
C PHE A 286 8.04 14.12 -1.47
N ALA A 287 8.68 14.94 -2.32
CA ALA A 287 8.29 15.14 -3.72
C ALA A 287 9.01 14.13 -4.64
N ALA A 288 9.93 13.35 -4.13
CA ALA A 288 10.77 12.45 -4.91
C ALA A 288 9.93 11.50 -5.76
N ASN A 289 10.31 11.36 -7.03
CA ASN A 289 9.81 10.40 -7.97
C ASN A 289 11.01 9.68 -8.60
N GLU A 290 11.09 8.38 -8.41
CA GLU A 290 12.21 7.54 -8.84
C GLU A 290 11.69 6.38 -9.66
N GLY A 291 12.31 6.17 -10.83
CA GLY A 291 11.96 5.12 -11.77
C GLY A 291 12.98 3.99 -11.71
N TYR A 292 12.51 2.76 -11.60
CA TYR A 292 13.32 1.55 -11.66
C TYR A 292 13.07 0.81 -12.97
N ASP A 293 14.14 0.50 -13.67
CA ASP A 293 14.11 -0.36 -14.85
C ASP A 293 14.41 -1.82 -14.45
N PRO A 294 13.43 -2.72 -14.51
CA PRO A 294 13.63 -4.11 -14.11
C PRO A 294 14.55 -4.89 -15.05
N THR A 295 14.78 -4.40 -16.28
CA THR A 295 15.65 -5.08 -17.26
C THR A 295 17.14 -4.82 -17.00
N THR A 296 17.47 -3.63 -16.48
CA THR A 296 18.85 -3.19 -16.22
C THR A 296 19.23 -3.20 -14.74
N ASP A 297 18.25 -3.38 -13.82
CA ASP A 297 18.40 -3.23 -12.37
C ASP A 297 18.95 -1.85 -11.98
N GLN A 298 18.46 -0.78 -12.62
CA GLN A 298 18.92 0.59 -12.37
C GLN A 298 17.77 1.52 -11.98
N TRP A 299 18.10 2.52 -11.17
CA TRP A 299 17.22 3.63 -10.80
C TRP A 299 17.60 4.91 -11.50
N GLU A 300 16.60 5.75 -11.80
CA GLU A 300 16.76 7.09 -12.34
C GLU A 300 15.80 8.07 -11.66
N THR A 301 16.14 9.35 -11.66
CA THR A 301 15.28 10.41 -11.11
C THR A 301 14.28 10.84 -12.18
N LEU A 302 13.01 10.87 -11.81
CA LEU A 302 11.89 11.33 -12.63
C LEU A 302 11.40 12.71 -12.15
N ALA A 303 10.47 13.32 -12.92
CA ALA A 303 9.87 14.61 -12.56
C ALA A 303 9.23 14.53 -11.16
N PRO A 304 9.61 15.42 -10.23
CA PRO A 304 9.11 15.38 -8.86
C PRO A 304 7.61 15.70 -8.80
N MET A 305 6.93 15.20 -7.77
CA MET A 305 5.53 15.53 -7.51
C MET A 305 5.35 17.05 -7.35
N PRO A 306 4.31 17.65 -7.96
CA PRO A 306 4.03 19.09 -7.83
C PRO A 306 3.77 19.51 -6.37
N VAL A 307 3.05 18.66 -5.62
CA VAL A 307 2.79 18.82 -4.20
C VAL A 307 3.25 17.54 -3.49
N PRO A 308 4.25 17.62 -2.61
CA PRO A 308 4.70 16.46 -1.83
C PRO A 308 3.55 15.87 -1.01
N ARG A 309 3.36 14.55 -1.08
CA ARG A 309 2.30 13.84 -0.34
C ARG A 309 2.75 12.43 0.04
N HIS A 310 2.19 11.94 1.15
CA HIS A 310 2.28 10.56 1.59
C HIS A 310 0.88 10.00 1.89
N GLY A 311 0.77 8.80 2.45
CA GLY A 311 -0.52 8.18 2.72
C GLY A 311 -1.27 7.81 1.43
N LEU A 312 -0.49 7.48 0.41
CA LEU A 312 -0.92 7.07 -0.93
C LEU A 312 -0.75 5.55 -1.09
N HIS A 313 -0.52 4.88 0.02
CA HIS A 313 -0.28 3.45 0.03
C HIS A 313 -1.59 2.67 -0.11
N GLY A 314 -1.55 1.77 -0.89
CA GLY A 314 -2.50 0.76 -1.24
C GLY A 314 -1.90 0.17 -2.49
N ALA A 315 -1.29 -0.92 -2.40
CA ALA A 315 -0.38 -1.64 -3.27
C ALA A 315 -0.37 -1.33 -4.76
N THR A 316 -1.43 -0.86 -5.36
CA THR A 316 -1.47 -0.55 -6.79
C THR A 316 -2.16 0.78 -6.99
N THR A 317 -1.38 1.79 -7.31
CA THR A 317 -1.92 3.03 -7.85
C THR A 317 -2.63 2.72 -9.17
N ALA A 318 -3.74 3.40 -9.41
CA ALA A 318 -4.48 3.22 -10.64
C ALA A 318 -3.67 3.71 -11.85
N VAL A 319 -3.43 2.82 -12.80
CA VAL A 319 -2.88 3.16 -14.11
C VAL A 319 -4.01 3.10 -15.13
N ILE A 320 -4.38 4.25 -15.70
CA ILE A 320 -5.43 4.36 -16.70
C ILE A 320 -4.86 5.10 -17.91
N ASP A 321 -5.01 4.53 -19.11
CA ASP A 321 -4.51 5.10 -20.36
C ASP A 321 -3.03 5.54 -20.29
N GLY A 322 -2.17 4.70 -19.68
CA GLY A 322 -0.73 4.98 -19.55
C GLY A 322 -0.39 6.08 -18.54
N LYS A 323 -1.37 6.55 -17.75
CA LYS A 323 -1.17 7.56 -16.70
C LYS A 323 -1.37 6.95 -15.33
N VAL A 324 -0.48 7.29 -14.42
CA VAL A 324 -0.58 6.90 -12.99
C VAL A 324 -1.38 7.97 -12.26
N HIS A 325 -2.57 7.64 -11.84
CA HIS A 325 -3.46 8.55 -11.10
C HIS A 325 -3.13 8.56 -9.61
N VAL A 326 -2.98 9.75 -9.03
CA VAL A 326 -2.54 9.98 -7.63
C VAL A 326 -3.55 10.90 -6.93
N PRO A 327 -4.67 10.35 -6.45
CA PRO A 327 -5.68 11.12 -5.73
C PRO A 327 -5.37 11.23 -4.24
N GLY A 328 -5.68 12.36 -3.63
CA GLY A 328 -5.62 12.55 -2.17
C GLY A 328 -4.20 12.57 -1.61
N GLY A 329 -4.04 11.97 -0.43
CA GLY A 329 -2.81 11.93 0.34
C GLY A 329 -2.65 13.12 1.30
N ALA A 330 -1.64 13.05 2.16
CA ALA A 330 -1.35 14.05 3.18
C ALA A 330 -0.09 14.87 2.83
N PRO A 331 -0.17 16.21 2.84
CA PRO A 331 0.98 17.08 2.58
C PRO A 331 1.90 17.26 3.79
N ILE A 332 1.48 16.80 4.96
CA ILE A 332 2.28 16.78 6.19
C ILE A 332 2.34 15.36 6.75
N THR A 333 3.38 15.04 7.50
CA THR A 333 3.58 13.71 8.12
C THR A 333 2.44 13.31 9.05
N GLY A 334 2.13 12.00 9.11
CA GLY A 334 1.16 11.41 10.05
C GLY A 334 -0.30 11.46 9.62
N GLY A 335 -0.63 11.95 8.42
CA GLY A 335 -1.95 11.80 7.80
C GLY A 335 -3.09 12.66 8.39
N SER A 336 -2.82 13.59 9.33
CA SER A 336 -3.86 14.41 9.99
C SER A 336 -4.42 15.54 9.12
N VAL A 337 -3.75 15.88 8.03
CA VAL A 337 -4.21 16.84 7.01
C VAL A 337 -4.37 16.12 5.71
N GLN A 338 -5.59 16.09 5.18
CA GLN A 338 -5.94 15.44 3.93
C GLN A 338 -5.94 16.45 2.79
N SER A 339 -5.65 15.99 1.59
CA SER A 339 -5.76 16.80 0.38
C SER A 339 -6.86 16.27 -0.55
N ALA A 340 -7.38 17.18 -1.38
CA ALA A 340 -8.28 16.85 -2.48
C ALA A 340 -7.55 16.84 -3.84
N TYR A 341 -6.22 16.94 -3.82
CA TYR A 341 -5.44 16.91 -5.05
C TYR A 341 -5.65 15.60 -5.80
N HIS A 342 -5.72 15.72 -7.10
CA HIS A 342 -5.66 14.59 -8.00
C HIS A 342 -4.72 14.98 -9.13
N ASP A 343 -3.59 14.32 -9.19
CA ASP A 343 -2.61 14.48 -10.25
C ASP A 343 -2.46 13.16 -11.00
N ALA A 344 -2.04 13.23 -12.24
CA ALA A 344 -1.64 12.08 -13.02
C ALA A 344 -0.19 12.25 -13.49
N PHE A 345 0.58 11.16 -13.42
CA PHE A 345 1.96 11.11 -13.93
C PHE A 345 2.02 10.26 -15.19
N THR A 346 2.78 10.73 -16.19
CA THR A 346 3.03 9.97 -17.43
C THR A 346 4.49 10.09 -17.85
N LEU A 347 4.99 9.06 -18.52
CA LEU A 347 6.31 9.03 -19.17
C LEU A 347 6.24 9.47 -20.65
N ASP A 348 5.04 9.76 -21.16
CA ASP A 348 4.82 10.23 -22.54
C ASP A 348 5.07 11.74 -22.66
#